data_611862d406064f30e829f63928a57ea9
#
_entry.id   611862d406064f30e829f63928a57ea9
#
_cell.length_a   1.000
_cell.length_b   1.000
_cell.length_c   1.000
_cell.angle_alpha   90.00
_cell.angle_beta   90.00
_cell.angle_gamma   90.00
#
_symmetry.space_group_name_H-M   'P 1'
#
loop_
_entity.id
_entity.type
_entity.pdbx_description
1 polymer ?
#
loop_
_entity_poly.entity_id
_entity_poly.type
_entity_poly.pdbx_seq_one_letter_code
_entity_poly.pdbx_strand_id
1 'polypeptide(L)'
;MLHSGILPHHTKWIKLFENLKYIVIDELHNYRGIFGSHLANILRRLKRIANFYGSNPQFILCTATIANPVEVAGKMIEAPVALIDNNGAPRGEKYFVFYTPPIVNEALGIRRSYVNESRRVASLFLRNNLQTIVFAQSRLITEVLVTYLKQDIEKTIKDEGLIRGYRGGYLPLKRREIEKGLREGKILGVVSTNALELGIDIGTLDVAVLAGYPGTIASTWQRAGRAGRKSGKSAAVLVASSSPLDQFIVHHPDYFFTRSPEMALINPDNLSILVSHIECGAFELPFQEKERFGTAEIEEILKFLEEEKLLHHSKDKWYWTSDAYPADGVSLRSISSDNFVVVDTTAKARVIAEVDFSSALTTLHPKAIYLCEGEQYFVEKLDYDQRKAYVKRTDTDYYTDAIDYTKIKILDVFGKAELGHCRVSHGEVHVATQVVGFKKIKFHTMENVGAGDLSLPQNEMHTTAWWLTVPSDVLQALPYTPEQRVNGVFGLAYLLHHVSPLFMMCDVHDVGVSIGDNATGESLPPRDAASRVSHREDFPTVPEEDFEPNIFIYDNFPGGIGLSPALFLLEKRLLEHGLKTIEVCPCKDGCPSCVGPTKESGKLAKQVARDILKKLL
;
A
#
# COMPACT_ATOMS: atom_id res chain seq x y z
N MET A 1 -15.13 9.24 14.61
CA MET A 1 -16.26 9.54 15.51
C MET A 1 -16.26 8.63 16.75
N LEU A 2 -16.28 7.28 16.64
CA LEU A 2 -16.25 6.38 17.81
C LEU A 2 -14.99 6.64 18.65
N HIS A 3 -13.81 6.52 18.05
CA HIS A 3 -12.49 6.65 18.67
C HIS A 3 -12.29 7.97 19.44
N SER A 4 -12.53 9.12 18.78
CA SER A 4 -12.20 10.45 19.31
C SER A 4 -13.43 11.26 19.80
N GLY A 5 -14.65 10.85 19.48
CA GLY A 5 -15.85 11.63 19.82
C GLY A 5 -16.80 10.96 20.83
N ILE A 6 -16.92 9.62 20.80
CA ILE A 6 -17.87 8.91 21.62
C ILE A 6 -17.19 8.29 22.85
N LEU A 7 -16.14 7.47 22.65
CA LEU A 7 -15.50 6.76 23.76
C LEU A 7 -14.90 7.71 24.81
N PRO A 8 -14.10 8.75 24.45
CA PRO A 8 -13.58 9.68 25.45
C PRO A 8 -14.64 10.52 26.16
N HIS A 9 -15.83 10.62 25.57
CA HIS A 9 -16.96 11.36 26.12
C HIS A 9 -18.14 10.45 26.49
N HIS A 10 -17.86 9.18 26.86
CA HIS A 10 -18.87 8.16 27.12
C HIS A 10 -19.94 8.60 28.13
N THR A 11 -19.62 9.48 29.08
CA THR A 11 -20.56 10.05 30.02
C THR A 11 -21.71 10.85 29.38
N LYS A 12 -21.51 11.38 28.17
CA LYS A 12 -22.58 12.02 27.38
C LYS A 12 -23.45 11.00 26.63
N TRP A 13 -23.02 9.73 26.59
CA TRP A 13 -23.63 8.66 25.82
C TRP A 13 -24.14 7.51 26.72
N ILE A 14 -24.37 7.75 28.00
CA ILE A 14 -24.78 6.73 29.01
C ILE A 14 -25.93 5.88 28.49
N LYS A 15 -27.03 6.51 28.04
CA LYS A 15 -28.20 5.79 27.52
C LYS A 15 -27.90 4.86 26.34
N LEU A 16 -26.91 5.21 25.51
CA LEU A 16 -26.46 4.33 24.43
C LEU A 16 -25.76 3.11 25.01
N PHE A 17 -24.82 3.31 25.93
CA PHE A 17 -24.03 2.21 26.49
C PHE A 17 -24.83 1.29 27.39
N GLU A 18 -25.77 1.80 28.21
CA GLU A 18 -26.69 0.98 29.03
C GLU A 18 -27.58 0.07 28.17
N ASN A 19 -27.90 0.45 26.94
CA ASN A 19 -28.81 -0.25 26.06
C ASN A 19 -28.14 -0.89 24.83
N LEU A 20 -26.80 -0.95 24.79
CA LEU A 20 -26.05 -1.47 23.65
C LEU A 20 -26.17 -3.00 23.59
N LYS A 21 -26.94 -3.50 22.61
CA LYS A 21 -27.22 -4.93 22.43
C LYS A 21 -26.41 -5.54 21.29
N TYR A 22 -26.16 -4.77 20.23
CA TYR A 22 -25.50 -5.26 19.03
C TYR A 22 -24.43 -4.28 18.56
N ILE A 23 -23.27 -4.84 18.13
CA ILE A 23 -22.22 -4.11 17.43
C ILE A 23 -22.06 -4.79 16.08
N VAL A 24 -22.34 -4.04 15.01
CA VAL A 24 -22.22 -4.54 13.64
C VAL A 24 -20.93 -3.98 13.03
N ILE A 25 -20.06 -4.87 12.56
CA ILE A 25 -18.83 -4.54 11.84
C ILE A 25 -19.01 -5.00 10.41
N ASP A 26 -19.26 -4.06 9.52
CA ASP A 26 -19.41 -4.33 8.10
C ASP A 26 -18.05 -4.25 7.39
N GLU A 27 -17.90 -4.97 6.26
CA GLU A 27 -16.68 -5.01 5.45
C GLU A 27 -15.42 -5.40 6.27
N LEU A 28 -15.52 -6.47 7.07
CA LEU A 28 -14.44 -6.93 7.97
C LEU A 28 -13.07 -7.06 7.25
N HIS A 29 -13.05 -7.45 5.98
CA HIS A 29 -11.84 -7.58 5.17
C HIS A 29 -11.06 -6.28 4.96
N ASN A 30 -11.66 -5.12 5.25
CA ASN A 30 -10.98 -3.82 5.20
C ASN A 30 -10.16 -3.53 6.45
N TYR A 31 -10.51 -4.19 7.54
CA TYR A 31 -9.84 -4.02 8.82
C TYR A 31 -8.69 -5.00 8.92
N ARG A 32 -7.67 -4.80 8.08
CA ARG A 32 -6.41 -5.54 8.06
C ARG A 32 -5.24 -4.61 8.39
N GLY A 33 -4.08 -5.20 8.70
CA GLY A 33 -2.87 -4.47 9.01
C GLY A 33 -3.05 -3.50 10.19
N ILE A 34 -2.48 -2.32 10.07
CA ILE A 34 -2.53 -1.27 11.12
C ILE A 34 -3.96 -0.84 11.42
N PHE A 35 -4.76 -0.59 10.40
CA PHE A 35 -6.14 -0.13 10.61
C PHE A 35 -6.99 -1.15 11.37
N GLY A 36 -6.85 -2.43 11.04
CA GLY A 36 -7.50 -3.51 11.78
C GLY A 36 -7.00 -3.64 13.22
N SER A 37 -5.70 -3.48 13.44
CA SER A 37 -5.07 -3.50 14.76
C SER A 37 -5.57 -2.35 15.66
N HIS A 38 -5.71 -1.15 15.09
CA HIS A 38 -6.35 -0.03 15.79
C HIS A 38 -7.82 -0.30 16.10
N LEU A 39 -8.59 -0.85 15.12
CA LEU A 39 -9.98 -1.17 15.37
C LEU A 39 -10.16 -2.18 16.50
N ALA A 40 -9.34 -3.23 16.54
CA ALA A 40 -9.37 -4.21 17.63
C ALA A 40 -9.17 -3.53 18.99
N ASN A 41 -8.22 -2.59 19.10
CA ASN A 41 -8.02 -1.82 20.33
C ASN A 41 -9.16 -0.83 20.64
N ILE A 42 -9.79 -0.25 19.63
CA ILE A 42 -11.03 0.54 19.83
C ILE A 42 -12.15 -0.36 20.39
N LEU A 43 -12.25 -1.60 19.92
CA LEU A 43 -13.24 -2.55 20.43
C LEU A 43 -12.93 -3.00 21.87
N ARG A 44 -11.65 -3.12 22.24
CA ARG A 44 -11.25 -3.33 23.66
C ARG A 44 -11.77 -2.20 24.54
N ARG A 45 -11.53 -0.95 24.14
CA ARG A 45 -12.04 0.25 24.86
C ARG A 45 -13.56 0.27 24.91
N LEU A 46 -14.23 0.00 23.79
CA LEU A 46 -15.68 -0.06 23.70
C LEU A 46 -16.28 -1.11 24.66
N LYS A 47 -15.69 -2.31 24.71
CA LYS A 47 -16.08 -3.37 25.64
C LYS A 47 -15.92 -2.94 27.10
N ARG A 48 -14.79 -2.29 27.45
CA ARG A 48 -14.57 -1.77 28.81
C ARG A 48 -15.68 -0.80 29.21
N ILE A 49 -16.01 0.16 28.35
CA ILE A 49 -17.06 1.15 28.62
C ILE A 49 -18.44 0.48 28.67
N ALA A 50 -18.78 -0.43 27.75
CA ALA A 50 -20.02 -1.15 27.73
C ALA A 50 -20.22 -1.95 29.04
N ASN A 51 -19.19 -2.70 29.45
CA ASN A 51 -19.21 -3.45 30.71
C ASN A 51 -19.36 -2.54 31.93
N PHE A 52 -18.72 -1.38 31.96
CA PHE A 52 -18.86 -0.39 33.03
C PHE A 52 -20.31 0.08 33.20
N TYR A 53 -21.05 0.24 32.08
CA TYR A 53 -22.48 0.59 32.09
C TYR A 53 -23.42 -0.63 32.16
N GLY A 54 -22.89 -1.85 32.37
CA GLY A 54 -23.68 -3.07 32.57
C GLY A 54 -24.19 -3.72 31.30
N SER A 55 -23.70 -3.37 30.13
CA SER A 55 -24.07 -4.01 28.84
C SER A 55 -22.99 -4.96 28.32
N ASN A 56 -23.43 -6.03 27.65
CA ASN A 56 -22.57 -7.00 26.98
C ASN A 56 -23.08 -7.25 25.56
N PRO A 57 -22.69 -6.41 24.60
CA PRO A 57 -23.22 -6.45 23.24
C PRO A 57 -22.76 -7.67 22.47
N GLN A 58 -23.65 -8.23 21.64
CA GLN A 58 -23.34 -9.26 20.66
C GLN A 58 -22.72 -8.64 19.42
N PHE A 59 -21.64 -9.26 18.90
CA PHE A 59 -20.99 -8.83 17.67
C PHE A 59 -21.59 -9.54 16.46
N ILE A 60 -21.81 -8.79 15.38
CA ILE A 60 -22.18 -9.26 14.05
C ILE A 60 -21.15 -8.71 13.08
N LEU A 61 -20.40 -9.59 12.43
CA LEU A 61 -19.34 -9.21 11.49
C LEU A 61 -19.71 -9.68 10.09
N CYS A 62 -19.64 -8.76 9.12
CA CYS A 62 -19.94 -9.05 7.73
C CYS A 62 -18.68 -8.89 6.88
N THR A 63 -18.47 -9.80 5.94
CA THR A 63 -17.34 -9.74 5.01
C THR A 63 -17.70 -10.33 3.65
N ALA A 64 -17.11 -9.79 2.57
CA ALA A 64 -17.34 -10.29 1.22
C ALA A 64 -16.27 -11.31 0.79
N THR A 65 -15.00 -11.01 1.00
CA THR A 65 -13.87 -11.72 0.37
C THR A 65 -12.67 -11.77 1.31
N ILE A 66 -12.56 -12.87 2.09
CA ILE A 66 -11.45 -13.11 3.01
C ILE A 66 -11.26 -14.61 3.22
N ALA A 67 -10.02 -15.09 3.29
CA ALA A 67 -9.72 -16.52 3.44
C ALA A 67 -9.91 -17.03 4.86
N ASN A 68 -9.65 -16.19 5.87
CA ASN A 68 -9.63 -16.55 7.28
C ASN A 68 -10.62 -15.74 8.13
N PRO A 69 -11.94 -15.72 7.79
CA PRO A 69 -12.90 -14.84 8.45
C PRO A 69 -13.04 -15.13 9.95
N VAL A 70 -13.01 -16.40 10.34
CA VAL A 70 -13.14 -16.81 11.75
C VAL A 70 -11.94 -16.36 12.58
N GLU A 71 -10.73 -16.53 12.05
CA GLU A 71 -9.50 -16.13 12.74
C GLU A 71 -9.45 -14.62 12.96
N VAL A 72 -9.65 -13.83 11.90
CA VAL A 72 -9.58 -12.36 11.99
C VAL A 72 -10.70 -11.81 12.87
N ALA A 73 -11.92 -12.31 12.71
CA ALA A 73 -13.03 -11.93 13.57
C ALA A 73 -12.74 -12.27 15.03
N GLY A 74 -12.26 -13.49 15.30
CA GLY A 74 -11.89 -13.94 16.64
C GLY A 74 -10.78 -13.09 17.27
N LYS A 75 -9.72 -12.74 16.51
CA LYS A 75 -8.66 -11.84 16.99
C LYS A 75 -9.17 -10.41 17.21
N MET A 76 -10.06 -9.92 16.34
CA MET A 76 -10.58 -8.55 16.43
C MET A 76 -11.49 -8.33 17.63
N ILE A 77 -12.35 -9.29 17.92
CA ILE A 77 -13.29 -9.18 19.04
C ILE A 77 -12.86 -9.99 20.27
N GLU A 78 -11.75 -10.75 20.17
CA GLU A 78 -11.23 -11.61 21.26
C GLU A 78 -12.30 -12.55 21.85
N ALA A 79 -13.07 -13.17 20.96
CA ALA A 79 -14.11 -14.12 21.30
C ALA A 79 -14.33 -15.11 20.15
N PRO A 80 -14.82 -16.33 20.43
CA PRO A 80 -15.17 -17.26 19.38
C PRO A 80 -16.35 -16.74 18.55
N VAL A 81 -16.32 -17.02 17.24
CA VAL A 81 -17.34 -16.61 16.27
C VAL A 81 -17.91 -17.82 15.53
N ALA A 82 -19.20 -17.76 15.22
CA ALA A 82 -19.85 -18.73 14.33
C ALA A 82 -19.83 -18.19 12.90
N LEU A 83 -19.34 -18.99 11.95
CA LEU A 83 -19.30 -18.65 10.53
C LEU A 83 -20.63 -19.02 9.86
N ILE A 84 -21.18 -18.06 9.09
CA ILE A 84 -22.31 -18.27 8.18
C ILE A 84 -21.82 -17.91 6.78
N ASP A 85 -21.53 -18.89 5.92
CA ASP A 85 -20.91 -18.73 4.60
C ASP A 85 -21.83 -19.11 3.44
N ASN A 86 -23.06 -19.57 3.71
CA ASN A 86 -24.04 -19.90 2.69
C ASN A 86 -24.66 -18.64 2.09
N ASN A 87 -24.08 -18.16 0.98
CA ASN A 87 -24.49 -16.94 0.29
C ASN A 87 -25.70 -17.21 -0.64
N GLY A 88 -26.89 -16.74 -0.25
CA GLY A 88 -28.11 -16.80 -1.04
C GLY A 88 -28.37 -15.60 -1.95
N ALA A 89 -27.45 -14.64 -2.11
CA ALA A 89 -27.65 -13.45 -2.93
C ALA A 89 -27.68 -13.79 -4.44
N PRO A 90 -28.64 -13.26 -5.22
CA PRO A 90 -28.68 -13.45 -6.66
C PRO A 90 -27.45 -12.80 -7.32
N ARG A 91 -26.90 -13.48 -8.34
CA ARG A 91 -25.75 -12.98 -9.11
C ARG A 91 -26.16 -12.77 -10.55
N GLY A 92 -25.87 -11.59 -11.10
CA GLY A 92 -25.99 -11.31 -12.54
C GLY A 92 -24.85 -11.96 -13.34
N GLU A 93 -25.05 -12.06 -14.65
CA GLU A 93 -24.01 -12.55 -15.57
C GLU A 93 -22.86 -11.53 -15.67
N LYS A 94 -21.64 -11.98 -15.39
CA LYS A 94 -20.44 -11.13 -15.43
C LYS A 94 -19.38 -11.74 -16.33
N TYR A 95 -18.94 -10.97 -17.33
CA TYR A 95 -17.79 -11.30 -18.17
C TYR A 95 -16.53 -10.77 -17.49
N PHE A 96 -15.61 -11.67 -17.15
CA PHE A 96 -14.31 -11.29 -16.61
C PHE A 96 -13.24 -11.55 -17.66
N VAL A 97 -12.56 -10.49 -18.12
CA VAL A 97 -11.56 -10.54 -19.18
C VAL A 97 -10.18 -10.23 -18.63
N PHE A 98 -9.24 -11.16 -18.80
CA PHE A 98 -7.82 -10.93 -18.59
C PHE A 98 -7.19 -10.49 -19.91
N TYR A 99 -6.58 -9.30 -19.92
CA TYR A 99 -5.96 -8.74 -21.12
C TYR A 99 -4.50 -8.41 -20.84
N THR A 100 -3.60 -9.05 -21.58
CA THR A 100 -2.17 -8.76 -21.56
C THR A 100 -1.79 -7.88 -22.74
N PRO A 101 -1.24 -6.67 -22.51
CA PRO A 101 -0.75 -5.83 -23.60
C PRO A 101 0.31 -6.55 -24.46
N PRO A 102 0.28 -6.41 -25.81
CA PRO A 102 1.22 -7.09 -26.68
C PRO A 102 2.66 -6.62 -26.48
N ILE A 103 3.62 -7.53 -26.71
CA ILE A 103 5.04 -7.22 -26.71
C ILE A 103 5.35 -6.39 -27.95
N VAL A 104 6.03 -5.25 -27.77
CA VAL A 104 6.46 -4.34 -28.84
C VAL A 104 7.96 -4.39 -29.09
N ASN A 105 8.72 -4.94 -28.14
CA ASN A 105 10.15 -5.21 -28.30
C ASN A 105 10.45 -6.57 -27.66
N GLU A 106 10.62 -7.59 -28.49
CA GLU A 106 10.86 -8.96 -28.05
C GLU A 106 12.21 -9.13 -27.33
N ALA A 107 13.24 -8.45 -27.81
CA ALA A 107 14.58 -8.56 -27.22
C ALA A 107 14.65 -8.08 -25.77
N LEU A 108 13.88 -7.05 -25.44
CA LEU A 108 13.80 -6.46 -24.10
C LEU A 108 12.54 -6.90 -23.33
N GLY A 109 11.66 -7.70 -23.92
CA GLY A 109 10.39 -8.09 -23.32
C GLY A 109 9.45 -6.91 -23.03
N ILE A 110 9.61 -5.79 -23.74
CA ILE A 110 8.82 -4.58 -23.51
C ILE A 110 7.44 -4.73 -24.14
N ARG A 111 6.40 -4.54 -23.31
CA ARG A 111 5.00 -4.51 -23.73
C ARG A 111 4.51 -3.10 -23.96
N ARG A 112 3.40 -2.95 -24.69
CA ARG A 112 2.66 -1.67 -24.71
C ARG A 112 2.30 -1.24 -23.30
N SER A 113 2.27 0.08 -23.08
CA SER A 113 1.87 0.65 -21.80
C SER A 113 0.48 0.19 -21.39
N TYR A 114 0.36 -0.45 -20.24
CA TYR A 114 -0.94 -0.88 -19.68
C TYR A 114 -1.86 0.32 -19.41
N VAL A 115 -1.32 1.50 -19.11
CA VAL A 115 -2.07 2.74 -18.94
C VAL A 115 -2.74 3.15 -20.25
N ASN A 116 -1.99 3.14 -21.37
CA ASN A 116 -2.52 3.46 -22.69
C ASN A 116 -3.53 2.40 -23.18
N GLU A 117 -3.28 1.12 -22.88
CA GLU A 117 -4.23 0.05 -23.21
C GLU A 117 -5.50 0.12 -22.35
N SER A 118 -5.40 0.46 -21.06
CA SER A 118 -6.55 0.70 -20.19
C SER A 118 -7.39 1.88 -20.69
N ARG A 119 -6.73 2.99 -21.11
CA ARG A 119 -7.40 4.11 -21.78
C ARG A 119 -8.17 3.64 -23.01
N ARG A 120 -7.50 2.86 -23.90
CA ARG A 120 -8.11 2.36 -25.15
C ARG A 120 -9.32 1.48 -24.86
N VAL A 121 -9.20 0.55 -23.91
CA VAL A 121 -10.31 -0.34 -23.50
C VAL A 121 -11.47 0.46 -22.92
N ALA A 122 -11.21 1.38 -21.99
CA ALA A 122 -12.24 2.21 -21.40
C ALA A 122 -12.92 3.10 -22.44
N SER A 123 -12.15 3.71 -23.37
CA SER A 123 -12.71 4.53 -24.45
C SER A 123 -13.64 3.78 -25.37
N LEU A 124 -13.43 2.46 -25.61
CA LEU A 124 -14.37 1.63 -26.40
C LEU A 124 -15.75 1.54 -25.73
N PHE A 125 -15.80 1.33 -24.43
CA PHE A 125 -17.07 1.25 -23.70
C PHE A 125 -17.74 2.62 -23.55
N LEU A 126 -16.98 3.66 -23.22
CA LEU A 126 -17.48 5.01 -23.07
C LEU A 126 -18.08 5.57 -24.37
N ARG A 127 -17.47 5.29 -25.54
CA ARG A 127 -18.02 5.67 -26.86
C ARG A 127 -19.32 4.94 -27.19
N ASN A 128 -19.58 3.80 -26.59
CA ASN A 128 -20.83 3.07 -26.68
C ASN A 128 -21.83 3.46 -25.57
N ASN A 129 -21.59 4.58 -24.89
CA ASN A 129 -22.44 5.12 -23.82
C ASN A 129 -22.64 4.15 -22.64
N LEU A 130 -21.64 3.28 -22.38
CA LEU A 130 -21.62 2.39 -21.22
C LEU A 130 -20.90 3.08 -20.05
N GLN A 131 -21.58 3.19 -18.92
CA GLN A 131 -21.02 3.83 -17.74
C GLN A 131 -19.86 3.01 -17.18
N THR A 132 -18.65 3.58 -17.19
CA THR A 132 -17.40 2.85 -16.97
C THR A 132 -16.61 3.41 -15.80
N ILE A 133 -16.16 2.53 -14.89
CA ILE A 133 -15.15 2.85 -13.89
C ILE A 133 -13.79 2.28 -14.31
N VAL A 134 -12.74 3.08 -14.15
CA VAL A 134 -11.36 2.65 -14.34
C VAL A 134 -10.64 2.72 -12.99
N PHE A 135 -10.13 1.61 -12.52
CA PHE A 135 -9.32 1.57 -11.31
C PHE A 135 -7.84 1.64 -11.64
N ALA A 136 -7.14 2.61 -11.07
CA ALA A 136 -5.70 2.79 -11.21
C ALA A 136 -4.96 2.45 -9.92
N GLN A 137 -3.70 2.03 -10.03
CA GLN A 137 -2.88 1.60 -8.90
C GLN A 137 -2.36 2.77 -8.04
N SER A 138 -2.23 3.96 -8.62
CA SER A 138 -1.70 5.14 -7.92
C SER A 138 -2.51 6.40 -8.21
N ARG A 139 -2.36 7.40 -7.33
CA ARG A 139 -2.97 8.73 -7.52
C ARG A 139 -2.48 9.39 -8.80
N LEU A 140 -1.19 9.26 -9.12
CA LEU A 140 -0.59 9.79 -10.35
C LEU A 140 -1.22 9.16 -11.59
N ILE A 141 -1.27 7.82 -11.66
CA ILE A 141 -1.87 7.12 -12.82
C ILE A 141 -3.36 7.42 -12.94
N THR A 142 -4.08 7.62 -11.83
CA THR A 142 -5.47 8.07 -11.85
C THR A 142 -5.61 9.40 -12.62
N GLU A 143 -4.80 10.40 -12.29
CA GLU A 143 -4.87 11.71 -12.94
C GLU A 143 -4.41 11.66 -14.41
N VAL A 144 -3.38 10.87 -14.71
CA VAL A 144 -2.94 10.64 -16.10
C VAL A 144 -4.06 10.03 -16.93
N LEU A 145 -4.76 9.01 -16.42
CA LEU A 145 -5.88 8.38 -17.11
C LEU A 145 -7.09 9.33 -17.24
N VAL A 146 -7.37 10.16 -16.23
CA VAL A 146 -8.40 11.22 -16.33
C VAL A 146 -8.08 12.16 -17.48
N THR A 147 -6.83 12.64 -17.54
CA THR A 147 -6.37 13.55 -18.61
C THR A 147 -6.56 12.90 -19.99
N TYR A 148 -6.13 11.65 -20.14
CA TYR A 148 -6.24 10.93 -21.40
C TYR A 148 -7.68 10.67 -21.82
N LEU A 149 -8.54 10.23 -20.89
CA LEU A 149 -9.95 9.95 -21.20
C LEU A 149 -10.75 11.23 -21.49
N LYS A 150 -10.47 12.34 -20.81
CA LYS A 150 -11.03 13.66 -21.15
C LYS A 150 -10.69 14.04 -22.59
N GLN A 151 -9.42 13.89 -22.98
CA GLN A 151 -8.98 14.18 -24.34
C GLN A 151 -9.67 13.30 -25.39
N ASP A 152 -9.86 12.01 -25.09
CA ASP A 152 -10.46 11.05 -26.03
C ASP A 152 -11.98 11.17 -26.14
N ILE A 153 -12.67 11.49 -25.04
CA ILE A 153 -14.13 11.42 -24.94
C ILE A 153 -14.76 12.80 -24.95
N GLU A 154 -14.38 13.71 -24.06
CA GLU A 154 -15.02 15.03 -23.94
C GLU A 154 -14.80 15.90 -25.18
N LYS A 155 -13.60 15.84 -25.78
CA LYS A 155 -13.33 16.52 -27.06
C LYS A 155 -14.14 15.94 -28.23
N THR A 156 -14.43 14.64 -28.19
CA THR A 156 -15.20 13.97 -29.25
C THR A 156 -16.70 14.21 -29.11
N ILE A 157 -17.23 14.15 -27.89
CA ILE A 157 -18.65 14.34 -27.58
C ILE A 157 -19.00 15.83 -27.42
N LYS A 158 -18.00 16.70 -27.20
CA LYS A 158 -18.15 18.15 -26.92
C LYS A 158 -19.00 18.45 -25.68
N ASP A 159 -18.92 17.58 -24.67
CA ASP A 159 -19.58 17.70 -23.39
C ASP A 159 -18.52 17.59 -22.30
N GLU A 160 -18.34 18.67 -21.54
CA GLU A 160 -17.36 18.75 -20.45
C GLU A 160 -17.94 18.15 -19.18
N GLY A 161 -17.11 17.40 -18.45
CA GLY A 161 -17.49 16.84 -17.16
C GLY A 161 -18.05 15.43 -17.21
N LEU A 162 -18.09 14.80 -18.38
CA LEU A 162 -18.44 13.39 -18.53
C LEU A 162 -17.43 12.46 -17.86
N ILE A 163 -16.16 12.87 -17.79
CA ILE A 163 -15.08 12.09 -17.21
C ILE A 163 -14.57 12.78 -15.94
N ARG A 164 -14.54 12.04 -14.84
CA ARG A 164 -14.08 12.55 -13.55
C ARG A 164 -13.02 11.64 -12.91
N GLY A 165 -12.11 12.25 -12.17
CA GLY A 165 -11.27 11.52 -11.22
C GLY A 165 -11.97 11.34 -9.88
N TYR A 166 -11.60 10.31 -9.12
CA TYR A 166 -12.04 10.13 -7.75
C TYR A 166 -10.95 9.48 -6.91
N ARG A 167 -10.39 10.19 -5.94
CA ARG A 167 -9.31 9.68 -5.09
C ARG A 167 -9.27 10.32 -3.71
N GLY A 168 -8.55 9.73 -2.79
CA GLY A 168 -8.17 10.38 -1.54
C GLY A 168 -7.41 11.69 -1.84
N GLY A 169 -7.66 12.71 -1.03
CA GLY A 169 -7.11 14.05 -1.22
C GLY A 169 -8.04 15.02 -1.96
N TYR A 170 -9.07 14.55 -2.64
CA TYR A 170 -10.13 15.45 -3.13
C TYR A 170 -11.00 15.96 -1.97
N LEU A 171 -11.39 17.22 -2.04
CA LEU A 171 -12.23 17.83 -1.02
C LEU A 171 -13.57 17.09 -0.86
N PRO A 172 -14.10 16.95 0.37
CA PRO A 172 -15.30 16.17 0.64
C PRO A 172 -16.53 16.58 -0.18
N LEU A 173 -16.72 17.90 -0.40
CA LEU A 173 -17.82 18.41 -1.22
C LEU A 173 -17.70 17.94 -2.66
N LYS A 174 -16.48 17.93 -3.22
CA LYS A 174 -16.21 17.50 -4.58
C LYS A 174 -16.47 16.01 -4.76
N ARG A 175 -16.07 15.18 -3.81
CA ARG A 175 -16.36 13.75 -3.84
C ARG A 175 -17.85 13.48 -3.86
N ARG A 176 -18.65 14.17 -3.02
CA ARG A 176 -20.12 14.04 -3.01
C ARG A 176 -20.77 14.46 -4.33
N GLU A 177 -20.25 15.52 -4.99
CA GLU A 177 -20.70 15.94 -6.32
C GLU A 177 -20.49 14.83 -7.36
N ILE A 178 -19.30 14.19 -7.37
CA ILE A 178 -18.98 13.10 -8.29
C ILE A 178 -19.85 11.88 -8.01
N GLU A 179 -20.01 11.47 -6.76
CA GLU A 179 -20.88 10.37 -6.35
C GLU A 179 -22.33 10.58 -6.81
N LYS A 180 -22.86 11.80 -6.63
CA LYS A 180 -24.19 12.16 -7.10
C LYS A 180 -24.27 12.12 -8.63
N GLY A 181 -23.27 12.66 -9.33
CA GLY A 181 -23.24 12.67 -10.80
C GLY A 181 -23.19 11.27 -11.40
N LEU A 182 -22.49 10.32 -10.76
CA LEU A 182 -22.48 8.91 -11.16
C LEU A 182 -23.86 8.27 -11.00
N ARG A 183 -24.52 8.45 -9.84
CA ARG A 183 -25.87 7.92 -9.60
C ARG A 183 -26.91 8.47 -10.56
N GLU A 184 -26.79 9.73 -10.91
CA GLU A 184 -27.72 10.41 -11.83
C GLU A 184 -27.40 10.13 -13.31
N GLY A 185 -26.33 9.40 -13.62
CA GLY A 185 -25.89 9.12 -15.00
C GLY A 185 -25.31 10.34 -15.73
N LYS A 186 -25.03 11.43 -15.04
CA LYS A 186 -24.40 12.66 -15.61
C LYS A 186 -22.90 12.46 -15.87
N ILE A 187 -22.27 11.59 -15.10
CA ILE A 187 -20.86 11.20 -15.27
C ILE A 187 -20.87 9.83 -15.95
N LEU A 188 -20.28 9.76 -17.13
CA LEU A 188 -20.20 8.54 -17.93
C LEU A 188 -18.98 7.70 -17.54
N GLY A 189 -17.85 8.35 -17.24
CA GLY A 189 -16.63 7.69 -16.87
C GLY A 189 -16.01 8.24 -15.58
N VAL A 190 -15.57 7.35 -14.70
CA VAL A 190 -14.81 7.73 -13.50
C VAL A 190 -13.51 6.94 -13.43
N VAL A 191 -12.41 7.63 -13.15
CA VAL A 191 -11.12 6.99 -12.85
C VAL A 191 -10.85 7.12 -11.35
N SER A 192 -10.62 6.00 -10.70
CA SER A 192 -10.44 5.98 -9.24
C SER A 192 -9.23 5.16 -8.81
N THR A 193 -8.68 5.51 -7.65
CA THR A 193 -7.86 4.59 -6.85
C THR A 193 -8.76 3.57 -6.15
N ASN A 194 -8.31 2.94 -5.08
CA ASN A 194 -9.13 2.12 -4.19
C ASN A 194 -10.27 2.91 -3.48
N ALA A 195 -10.33 4.22 -3.62
CA ALA A 195 -11.30 5.08 -2.93
C ALA A 195 -12.78 4.78 -3.31
N LEU A 196 -13.05 4.22 -4.50
CA LEU A 196 -14.37 3.72 -4.91
C LEU A 196 -14.50 2.18 -4.85
N GLU A 197 -13.53 1.51 -4.27
CA GLU A 197 -13.57 0.05 -4.09
C GLU A 197 -14.67 -0.36 -3.10
N LEU A 198 -14.96 0.45 -2.08
CA LEU A 198 -15.74 0.08 -0.91
C LEU A 198 -16.89 1.03 -0.59
N GLY A 199 -18.00 0.43 -0.14
CA GLY A 199 -19.04 1.05 0.70
C GLY A 199 -19.80 2.28 0.17
N ILE A 200 -19.33 2.91 -0.91
CA ILE A 200 -19.96 4.12 -1.45
C ILE A 200 -20.99 3.71 -2.50
N ASP A 201 -22.21 4.21 -2.33
CA ASP A 201 -23.26 4.04 -3.34
C ASP A 201 -23.05 5.04 -4.47
N ILE A 202 -22.49 4.53 -5.57
CA ILE A 202 -22.28 5.27 -6.83
C ILE A 202 -23.27 4.85 -7.94
N GLY A 203 -24.29 4.05 -7.58
CA GLY A 203 -25.17 3.44 -8.55
C GLY A 203 -24.55 2.19 -9.19
N THR A 204 -25.17 1.74 -10.29
CA THR A 204 -24.72 0.56 -11.04
C THR A 204 -23.95 0.99 -12.26
N LEU A 205 -22.71 0.58 -12.35
CA LEU A 205 -21.88 0.78 -13.52
C LEU A 205 -21.95 -0.45 -14.44
N ASP A 206 -21.75 -0.26 -15.73
CA ASP A 206 -21.81 -1.35 -16.71
C ASP A 206 -20.48 -2.08 -16.79
N VAL A 207 -19.38 -1.33 -16.72
CA VAL A 207 -18.03 -1.85 -16.95
C VAL A 207 -17.05 -1.38 -15.85
N ALA A 208 -16.20 -2.30 -15.39
CA ALA A 208 -15.04 -2.02 -14.57
C ALA A 208 -13.75 -2.37 -15.34
N VAL A 209 -12.85 -1.41 -15.52
CA VAL A 209 -11.53 -1.61 -16.10
C VAL A 209 -10.50 -1.48 -14.98
N LEU A 210 -9.67 -2.50 -14.79
CA LEU A 210 -8.60 -2.51 -13.81
C LEU A 210 -7.28 -2.29 -14.54
N ALA A 211 -6.69 -1.12 -14.35
CA ALA A 211 -5.39 -0.76 -14.91
C ALA A 211 -4.26 -1.31 -14.02
N GLY A 212 -3.82 -2.52 -14.30
CA GLY A 212 -2.97 -3.34 -13.45
C GLY A 212 -3.75 -4.17 -12.44
N TYR A 213 -3.12 -5.26 -11.98
CA TYR A 213 -3.66 -6.10 -10.92
C TYR A 213 -3.65 -5.34 -9.59
N PRO A 214 -4.76 -5.31 -8.84
CA PRO A 214 -4.85 -4.53 -7.58
C PRO A 214 -3.98 -5.01 -6.42
N GLY A 215 -3.19 -6.07 -6.62
CA GLY A 215 -2.34 -6.68 -5.61
C GLY A 215 -2.98 -7.87 -4.90
N THR A 216 -4.31 -7.94 -4.82
CA THR A 216 -5.04 -9.03 -4.17
C THR A 216 -6.24 -9.51 -4.98
N ILE A 217 -6.60 -10.79 -4.82
CA ILE A 217 -7.82 -11.39 -5.42
C ILE A 217 -9.05 -10.69 -4.84
N ALA A 218 -9.05 -10.45 -3.52
CA ALA A 218 -10.13 -9.77 -2.82
C ALA A 218 -10.44 -8.39 -3.42
N SER A 219 -9.42 -7.52 -3.52
CA SER A 219 -9.54 -6.19 -4.11
C SER A 219 -9.98 -6.25 -5.58
N THR A 220 -9.48 -7.23 -6.33
CA THR A 220 -9.89 -7.44 -7.73
C THR A 220 -11.38 -7.73 -7.86
N TRP A 221 -11.91 -8.63 -7.01
CA TRP A 221 -13.34 -8.93 -6.99
C TRP A 221 -14.19 -7.75 -6.55
N GLN A 222 -13.74 -6.97 -5.58
CA GLN A 222 -14.45 -5.77 -5.11
C GLN A 222 -14.54 -4.70 -6.18
N ARG A 223 -13.42 -4.41 -6.87
CA ARG A 223 -13.38 -3.47 -8.00
C ARG A 223 -14.22 -3.96 -9.16
N ALA A 224 -14.13 -5.23 -9.53
CA ALA A 224 -14.98 -5.85 -10.52
C ALA A 224 -16.47 -5.84 -10.11
N GLY A 225 -16.75 -5.93 -8.80
CA GLY A 225 -18.08 -5.85 -8.21
C GLY A 225 -18.76 -4.50 -8.34
N ARG A 226 -18.02 -3.42 -8.67
CA ARG A 226 -18.60 -2.11 -8.96
C ARG A 226 -19.41 -2.09 -10.27
N ALA A 227 -19.16 -3.02 -11.17
CA ALA A 227 -19.98 -3.23 -12.35
C ALA A 227 -21.03 -4.33 -12.09
N GLY A 228 -22.27 -4.11 -12.51
CA GLY A 228 -23.33 -5.14 -12.55
C GLY A 228 -24.00 -5.48 -11.22
N ARG A 229 -24.33 -4.50 -10.39
CA ARG A 229 -25.09 -4.71 -9.14
C ARG A 229 -26.57 -5.05 -9.34
N LYS A 230 -27.15 -4.81 -10.54
CA LYS A 230 -28.53 -5.15 -10.88
C LYS A 230 -28.57 -6.29 -11.87
N SER A 231 -29.73 -6.92 -12.03
CA SER A 231 -29.97 -7.98 -13.01
C SER A 231 -29.65 -7.50 -14.44
N GLY A 232 -28.49 -7.88 -14.96
CA GLY A 232 -28.02 -7.48 -16.29
C GLY A 232 -26.64 -8.06 -16.58
N LYS A 233 -26.16 -7.86 -17.80
CA LYS A 233 -24.80 -8.22 -18.21
C LYS A 233 -23.83 -7.13 -17.77
N SER A 234 -22.69 -7.51 -17.25
CA SER A 234 -21.63 -6.60 -16.87
C SER A 234 -20.26 -7.14 -17.29
N ALA A 235 -19.28 -6.25 -17.42
CA ALA A 235 -17.93 -6.63 -17.77
C ALA A 235 -16.91 -6.09 -16.77
N ALA A 236 -15.91 -6.92 -16.45
CA ALA A 236 -14.70 -6.53 -15.74
C ALA A 236 -13.50 -6.88 -16.63
N VAL A 237 -12.63 -5.91 -16.89
CA VAL A 237 -11.44 -6.11 -17.72
C VAL A 237 -10.20 -5.78 -16.92
N LEU A 238 -9.38 -6.78 -16.61
CA LEU A 238 -8.06 -6.60 -16.02
C LEU A 238 -7.02 -6.42 -17.13
N VAL A 239 -6.47 -5.23 -17.24
CA VAL A 239 -5.36 -4.90 -18.16
C VAL A 239 -4.06 -5.06 -17.41
N ALA A 240 -3.35 -6.15 -17.61
CA ALA A 240 -2.14 -6.48 -16.88
C ALA A 240 -0.99 -5.51 -17.17
N SER A 241 -0.27 -5.11 -16.13
CA SER A 241 1.02 -4.45 -16.27
C SER A 241 2.11 -5.47 -16.68
N SER A 242 3.33 -5.00 -16.86
CA SER A 242 4.46 -5.88 -17.13
C SER A 242 5.05 -6.51 -15.85
N SER A 243 4.50 -6.25 -14.66
CA SER A 243 5.04 -6.80 -13.41
C SER A 243 4.92 -8.34 -13.36
N PRO A 244 5.83 -9.03 -12.64
CA PRO A 244 5.77 -10.49 -12.50
C PRO A 244 4.44 -10.97 -11.95
N LEU A 245 3.88 -10.28 -10.96
CA LEU A 245 2.62 -10.61 -10.32
C LEU A 245 1.44 -10.51 -11.31
N ASP A 246 1.31 -9.40 -12.05
CA ASP A 246 0.27 -9.22 -13.05
C ASP A 246 0.33 -10.31 -14.12
N GLN A 247 1.55 -10.58 -14.64
CA GLN A 247 1.75 -11.59 -15.67
C GLN A 247 1.43 -13.00 -15.14
N PHE A 248 1.77 -13.29 -13.89
CA PHE A 248 1.38 -14.56 -13.28
C PHE A 248 -0.14 -14.72 -13.23
N ILE A 249 -0.87 -13.74 -12.73
CA ILE A 249 -2.34 -13.79 -12.58
C ILE A 249 -3.03 -14.02 -13.92
N VAL A 250 -2.66 -13.27 -14.97
CA VAL A 250 -3.32 -13.39 -16.27
C VAL A 250 -3.00 -14.69 -17.02
N HIS A 251 -1.84 -15.30 -16.75
CA HIS A 251 -1.47 -16.58 -17.34
C HIS A 251 -1.95 -17.80 -16.52
N HIS A 252 -2.41 -17.57 -15.29
CA HIS A 252 -2.93 -18.63 -14.41
C HIS A 252 -4.36 -18.27 -13.91
N PRO A 253 -5.36 -18.18 -14.82
CA PRO A 253 -6.72 -17.82 -14.43
C PRO A 253 -7.31 -18.77 -13.38
N ASP A 254 -6.95 -20.05 -13.42
CA ASP A 254 -7.38 -21.02 -12.41
C ASP A 254 -6.94 -20.62 -11.00
N TYR A 255 -5.72 -20.08 -10.87
CA TYR A 255 -5.26 -19.55 -9.58
C TYR A 255 -6.20 -18.45 -9.07
N PHE A 256 -6.59 -17.50 -9.92
CA PHE A 256 -7.48 -16.40 -9.56
C PHE A 256 -8.90 -16.87 -9.21
N PHE A 257 -9.46 -17.83 -9.97
CA PHE A 257 -10.86 -18.24 -9.80
C PHE A 257 -11.05 -19.35 -8.76
N THR A 258 -10.04 -20.18 -8.48
CA THR A 258 -10.17 -21.36 -7.60
C THR A 258 -9.52 -21.20 -6.24
N ARG A 259 -8.57 -20.27 -6.09
CA ARG A 259 -7.94 -20.01 -4.80
C ARG A 259 -8.85 -19.20 -3.90
N SER A 260 -8.72 -19.45 -2.60
CA SER A 260 -9.30 -18.58 -1.59
C SER A 260 -8.70 -17.16 -1.74
N PRO A 261 -9.49 -16.11 -1.47
CA PRO A 261 -8.95 -14.76 -1.32
C PRO A 261 -7.83 -14.72 -0.26
N GLU A 262 -7.17 -13.59 -0.18
CA GLU A 262 -6.08 -13.37 0.75
C GLU A 262 -6.55 -13.43 2.21
N MET A 263 -5.62 -13.79 3.10
CA MET A 263 -5.82 -13.73 4.53
C MET A 263 -5.72 -12.28 5.00
N ALA A 264 -6.59 -11.85 5.89
CA ALA A 264 -6.35 -10.62 6.62
C ALA A 264 -5.51 -10.90 7.86
N LEU A 265 -4.47 -10.11 8.05
CA LEU A 265 -3.61 -10.16 9.22
C LEU A 265 -3.81 -8.89 10.04
N ILE A 266 -3.92 -9.05 11.35
CA ILE A 266 -3.94 -7.96 12.33
C ILE A 266 -3.03 -8.31 13.50
N ASN A 267 -2.41 -7.29 14.08
CA ASN A 267 -1.62 -7.41 15.30
C ASN A 267 -2.10 -6.37 16.33
N PRO A 268 -3.15 -6.68 17.09
CA PRO A 268 -3.68 -5.76 18.12
C PRO A 268 -2.69 -5.46 19.23
N ASP A 269 -1.72 -6.35 19.46
CA ASP A 269 -0.71 -6.26 20.52
C ASP A 269 0.60 -5.64 20.03
N ASN A 270 0.63 -5.05 18.81
CA ASN A 270 1.73 -4.19 18.40
C ASN A 270 1.94 -3.09 19.44
N LEU A 271 3.15 -3.00 20.01
CA LEU A 271 3.43 -2.19 21.19
C LEU A 271 3.08 -0.72 20.99
N SER A 272 3.43 -0.14 19.85
CA SER A 272 3.15 1.28 19.55
C SER A 272 1.65 1.57 19.50
N ILE A 273 0.87 0.65 18.89
CA ILE A 273 -0.59 0.76 18.82
C ILE A 273 -1.20 0.53 20.20
N LEU A 274 -0.73 -0.50 20.90
CA LEU A 274 -1.25 -0.90 22.21
C LEU A 274 -1.09 0.21 23.24
N VAL A 275 0.13 0.78 23.36
CA VAL A 275 0.43 1.88 24.30
C VAL A 275 -0.50 3.05 24.06
N SER A 276 -0.62 3.52 22.82
CA SER A 276 -1.50 4.66 22.48
C SER A 276 -2.97 4.41 22.82
N HIS A 277 -3.44 3.17 22.70
CA HIS A 277 -4.81 2.82 23.08
C HIS A 277 -5.00 2.58 24.58
N ILE A 278 -3.94 2.21 25.30
CA ILE A 278 -3.95 2.17 26.77
C ILE A 278 -4.05 3.58 27.33
N GLU A 279 -3.31 4.54 26.79
CA GLU A 279 -3.45 5.96 27.13
C GLU A 279 -4.89 6.44 26.97
N CYS A 280 -5.48 6.19 25.79
CA CYS A 280 -6.90 6.49 25.55
C CYS A 280 -7.83 5.78 26.54
N GLY A 281 -7.57 4.51 26.82
CA GLY A 281 -8.35 3.71 27.77
C GLY A 281 -8.28 4.20 29.21
N ALA A 282 -7.09 4.68 29.64
CA ALA A 282 -6.89 5.27 30.96
C ALA A 282 -7.59 6.63 31.11
N PHE A 283 -7.60 7.44 30.05
CA PHE A 283 -8.36 8.69 29.98
C PHE A 283 -9.87 8.47 30.11
N GLU A 284 -10.37 7.39 29.52
CA GLU A 284 -11.80 7.05 29.51
C GLU A 284 -12.27 6.47 30.85
N LEU A 285 -11.55 5.49 31.37
CA LEU A 285 -11.83 4.81 32.62
C LEU A 285 -10.51 4.41 33.29
N PRO A 286 -10.32 4.64 34.60
CA PRO A 286 -9.14 4.17 35.32
C PRO A 286 -8.94 2.66 35.14
N PHE A 287 -7.72 2.21 34.95
CA PHE A 287 -7.37 0.80 34.97
C PHE A 287 -7.26 0.29 36.41
N GLN A 288 -7.73 -0.94 36.65
CA GLN A 288 -7.54 -1.62 37.91
C GLN A 288 -6.24 -2.41 37.94
N GLU A 289 -5.70 -2.69 39.13
CA GLU A 289 -4.59 -3.62 39.25
C GLU A 289 -4.95 -4.98 38.64
N LYS A 290 -3.97 -5.56 37.89
CA LYS A 290 -4.13 -6.83 37.17
C LYS A 290 -5.24 -6.85 36.12
N GLU A 291 -5.82 -5.70 35.79
CA GLU A 291 -6.73 -5.61 34.64
C GLU A 291 -5.98 -5.94 33.35
N ARG A 292 -6.61 -6.72 32.48
CA ARG A 292 -6.13 -6.99 31.13
C ARG A 292 -6.80 -6.04 30.16
N PHE A 293 -6.05 -5.62 29.16
CA PHE A 293 -6.61 -4.86 28.06
C PHE A 293 -6.85 -5.81 26.88
N GLY A 294 -8.03 -6.40 26.85
CA GLY A 294 -8.32 -7.55 26.02
C GLY A 294 -7.53 -8.78 26.51
N THR A 295 -6.73 -9.38 25.62
CA THR A 295 -5.83 -10.50 25.98
C THR A 295 -4.48 -10.03 26.52
N ALA A 296 -4.11 -8.77 26.31
CA ALA A 296 -2.82 -8.23 26.69
C ALA A 296 -2.67 -8.01 28.20
N GLU A 297 -1.50 -8.35 28.73
CA GLU A 297 -1.07 -7.98 30.06
C GLU A 297 -0.40 -6.59 29.97
N ILE A 298 -0.89 -5.64 30.77
CA ILE A 298 -0.56 -4.22 30.59
C ILE A 298 0.15 -3.57 31.79
N GLU A 299 0.44 -4.34 32.84
CA GLU A 299 0.98 -3.79 34.09
C GLU A 299 2.32 -3.07 33.89
N GLU A 300 3.20 -3.63 33.06
CA GLU A 300 4.50 -2.99 32.73
C GLU A 300 4.31 -1.70 31.94
N ILE A 301 3.35 -1.67 31.03
CA ILE A 301 3.02 -0.46 30.26
C ILE A 301 2.43 0.62 31.18
N LEU A 302 1.57 0.24 32.11
CA LEU A 302 1.00 1.20 33.08
C LEU A 302 2.08 1.79 34.00
N LYS A 303 3.07 1.00 34.44
CA LYS A 303 4.21 1.47 35.22
C LYS A 303 5.09 2.43 34.41
N PHE A 304 5.37 2.09 33.15
CA PHE A 304 6.10 2.97 32.23
C PHE A 304 5.37 4.32 32.05
N LEU A 305 4.06 4.31 31.80
CA LEU A 305 3.27 5.53 31.67
C LEU A 305 3.21 6.37 32.97
N GLU A 306 3.35 5.73 34.14
CA GLU A 306 3.50 6.45 35.41
C GLU A 306 4.87 7.12 35.53
N GLU A 307 5.94 6.44 35.14
CA GLU A 307 7.29 7.03 35.09
C GLU A 307 7.33 8.25 34.17
N GLU A 308 6.62 8.20 33.03
CA GLU A 308 6.42 9.33 32.11
C GLU A 308 5.44 10.40 32.63
N LYS A 309 4.88 10.25 33.84
CA LYS A 309 3.93 11.17 34.49
C LYS A 309 2.62 11.36 33.73
N LEU A 310 2.24 10.42 32.89
CA LEU A 310 0.97 10.39 32.21
C LEU A 310 -0.13 9.74 33.05
N LEU A 311 0.27 8.80 33.91
CA LEU A 311 -0.60 8.12 34.85
C LEU A 311 -0.16 8.37 36.30
N HIS A 312 -1.08 8.17 37.23
CA HIS A 312 -0.83 8.13 38.67
C HIS A 312 -1.50 6.89 39.29
N HIS A 313 -0.70 6.06 39.93
CA HIS A 313 -1.20 4.91 40.68
C HIS A 313 -1.64 5.32 42.07
N SER A 314 -2.91 5.04 42.41
CA SER A 314 -3.42 5.29 43.74
C SER A 314 -4.31 4.14 44.17
N LYS A 315 -3.99 3.52 45.28
CA LYS A 315 -4.60 2.30 45.80
C LYS A 315 -4.50 1.15 44.79
N ASP A 316 -5.59 0.74 44.21
CA ASP A 316 -5.74 -0.36 43.25
C ASP A 316 -6.03 0.11 41.82
N LYS A 317 -5.80 1.41 41.52
CA LYS A 317 -6.18 2.00 40.23
C LYS A 317 -5.13 2.95 39.67
N TRP A 318 -5.09 2.98 38.34
CA TRP A 318 -4.26 3.88 37.55
C TRP A 318 -5.13 4.97 36.91
N TYR A 319 -4.84 6.23 37.26
CA TYR A 319 -5.61 7.41 36.83
C TYR A 319 -4.81 8.21 35.81
N TRP A 320 -5.50 8.69 34.76
CA TRP A 320 -4.93 9.65 33.82
C TRP A 320 -4.74 11.01 34.50
N THR A 321 -3.56 11.61 34.34
CA THR A 321 -3.19 12.88 35.02
C THR A 321 -2.72 13.97 34.08
N SER A 322 -2.48 13.66 32.81
CA SER A 322 -2.04 14.64 31.81
C SER A 322 -3.21 15.49 31.30
N ASP A 323 -2.95 16.77 31.00
CA ASP A 323 -3.93 17.66 30.33
C ASP A 323 -4.10 17.32 28.84
N ALA A 324 -3.25 16.46 28.27
CA ALA A 324 -3.32 16.05 26.88
C ALA A 324 -4.56 15.20 26.61
N TYR A 325 -5.12 15.37 25.40
CA TYR A 325 -6.20 14.53 24.89
C TYR A 325 -5.63 13.39 24.03
N PRO A 326 -5.47 12.18 24.59
CA PRO A 326 -4.67 11.15 23.95
C PRO A 326 -5.23 10.67 22.60
N ALA A 327 -6.57 10.79 22.41
CA ALA A 327 -7.20 10.38 21.16
C ALA A 327 -6.81 11.26 19.94
N ASP A 328 -6.35 12.49 20.17
CA ASP A 328 -5.86 13.36 19.07
C ASP A 328 -4.50 12.92 18.54
N GLY A 329 -3.70 12.25 19.37
CA GLY A 329 -2.40 11.69 18.99
C GLY A 329 -2.48 10.38 18.19
N VAL A 330 -3.67 9.76 18.09
CA VAL A 330 -3.83 8.44 17.45
C VAL A 330 -4.47 8.56 16.07
N SER A 331 -3.67 8.37 15.03
CA SER A 331 -4.17 8.24 13.66
C SER A 331 -4.51 6.78 13.36
N LEU A 332 -5.74 6.48 12.98
CA LEU A 332 -6.20 5.11 12.73
C LEU A 332 -5.70 4.52 11.39
N ARG A 333 -5.28 5.35 10.46
CA ARG A 333 -4.86 4.93 9.10
C ARG A 333 -3.40 5.20 8.79
N SER A 334 -2.76 6.00 9.61
CA SER A 334 -1.33 6.34 9.51
C SER A 334 -0.83 6.65 10.91
N ILE A 335 0.48 6.68 11.06
CA ILE A 335 1.11 7.01 12.35
C ILE A 335 1.16 8.53 12.56
N SER A 336 0.99 9.32 11.50
CA SER A 336 0.92 10.79 11.59
C SER A 336 -0.43 11.31 11.09
N SER A 337 -1.02 12.23 11.85
CA SER A 337 -2.23 12.97 11.48
C SER A 337 -1.93 14.23 10.62
N ASP A 338 -0.65 14.52 10.35
CA ASP A 338 -0.17 15.74 9.71
C ASP A 338 -0.26 15.68 8.19
N ASN A 339 -1.39 16.10 7.62
CA ASN A 339 -1.54 16.21 6.18
C ASN A 339 -0.99 17.53 5.64
N PHE A 340 -0.48 17.52 4.42
CA PHE A 340 -0.12 18.73 3.69
C PHE A 340 -1.32 19.31 2.95
N VAL A 341 -1.53 20.61 3.09
CA VAL A 341 -2.58 21.35 2.37
C VAL A 341 -2.00 21.93 1.09
N VAL A 342 -2.65 21.68 -0.06
CA VAL A 342 -2.25 22.22 -1.36
C VAL A 342 -3.02 23.51 -1.64
N VAL A 343 -2.28 24.60 -1.77
CA VAL A 343 -2.83 25.95 -1.95
C VAL A 343 -2.52 26.43 -3.38
N ASP A 344 -3.55 26.57 -4.20
CA ASP A 344 -3.47 27.19 -5.52
C ASP A 344 -3.35 28.72 -5.39
N THR A 345 -2.27 29.27 -5.89
CA THR A 345 -1.94 30.69 -5.87
C THR A 345 -2.05 31.35 -7.24
N THR A 346 -2.63 30.68 -8.24
CA THR A 346 -2.76 31.19 -9.61
C THR A 346 -3.53 32.52 -9.68
N ALA A 347 -4.57 32.64 -8.84
CA ALA A 347 -5.35 33.87 -8.70
C ALA A 347 -5.50 34.20 -7.21
N LYS A 348 -6.69 34.07 -6.63
CA LYS A 348 -6.92 34.18 -5.19
C LYS A 348 -6.55 32.85 -4.55
N ALA A 349 -5.70 32.88 -3.51
CA ALA A 349 -5.29 31.68 -2.79
C ALA A 349 -6.50 30.82 -2.35
N ARG A 350 -6.51 29.56 -2.74
CA ARG A 350 -7.55 28.59 -2.38
C ARG A 350 -6.97 27.21 -2.13
N VAL A 351 -7.53 26.48 -1.20
CA VAL A 351 -7.20 25.09 -0.98
C VAL A 351 -7.85 24.25 -2.08
N ILE A 352 -7.06 23.41 -2.75
CA ILE A 352 -7.53 22.52 -3.82
C ILE A 352 -7.48 21.05 -3.43
N ALA A 353 -6.58 20.66 -2.52
CA ALA A 353 -6.42 19.28 -2.09
C ALA A 353 -5.72 19.18 -0.73
N GLU A 354 -5.77 17.98 -0.16
CA GLU A 354 -4.94 17.54 0.97
C GLU A 354 -4.15 16.31 0.57
N VAL A 355 -2.89 16.19 1.01
CA VAL A 355 -2.00 15.07 0.70
C VAL A 355 -1.42 14.53 2.01
N ASP A 356 -1.47 13.21 2.18
CA ASP A 356 -0.95 12.55 3.38
C ASP A 356 0.56 12.83 3.56
N PHE A 357 1.00 12.90 4.79
CA PHE A 357 2.39 13.17 5.14
C PHE A 357 3.37 12.25 4.40
N SER A 358 3.12 10.96 4.40
CA SER A 358 3.96 9.94 3.76
C SER A 358 4.11 10.12 2.24
N SER A 359 3.07 10.65 1.58
CA SER A 359 3.05 10.86 0.12
C SER A 359 3.44 12.29 -0.29
N ALA A 360 3.54 13.21 0.67
CA ALA A 360 3.74 14.63 0.35
C ALA A 360 5.11 14.89 -0.30
N LEU A 361 6.17 14.27 0.21
CA LEU A 361 7.52 14.47 -0.30
C LEU A 361 7.71 13.94 -1.73
N THR A 362 7.02 12.87 -2.09
CA THR A 362 7.07 12.29 -3.44
C THR A 362 6.15 13.03 -4.43
N THR A 363 5.08 13.68 -3.93
CA THR A 363 4.03 14.25 -4.77
C THR A 363 4.11 15.78 -4.89
N LEU A 364 4.54 16.45 -3.81
CA LEU A 364 4.54 17.90 -3.66
C LEU A 364 5.96 18.49 -3.56
N HIS A 365 6.97 17.76 -3.98
CA HIS A 365 8.34 18.27 -3.95
C HIS A 365 8.48 19.55 -4.80
N PRO A 366 9.42 20.45 -4.51
CA PRO A 366 9.67 21.62 -5.34
C PRO A 366 9.88 21.23 -6.81
N LYS A 367 9.32 21.98 -7.74
CA LYS A 367 9.31 21.73 -9.20
C LYS A 367 8.49 20.50 -9.64
N ALA A 368 7.70 19.87 -8.76
CA ALA A 368 6.76 18.84 -9.18
C ALA A 368 5.65 19.42 -10.07
N ILE A 369 5.16 18.60 -10.99
CA ILE A 369 3.89 18.83 -11.68
C ILE A 369 2.82 18.06 -10.91
N TYR A 370 2.11 18.75 -10.04
CA TYR A 370 1.01 18.17 -9.28
C TYR A 370 -0.24 18.09 -10.15
N LEU A 371 -0.81 16.90 -10.29
CA LEU A 371 -2.02 16.68 -11.06
C LEU A 371 -3.23 16.61 -10.12
N CYS A 372 -4.28 17.33 -10.45
CA CYS A 372 -5.52 17.32 -9.69
C CYS A 372 -6.73 17.56 -10.61
N GLU A 373 -7.65 16.62 -10.68
CA GLU A 373 -8.85 16.64 -11.55
C GLU A 373 -8.53 16.81 -13.06
N GLY A 374 -7.38 16.34 -13.50
CA GLY A 374 -6.89 16.49 -14.87
C GLY A 374 -6.30 17.86 -15.17
N GLU A 375 -6.19 18.74 -14.18
CA GLU A 375 -5.48 20.01 -14.26
C GLU A 375 -4.06 19.85 -13.75
N GLN A 376 -3.14 20.64 -14.29
CA GLN A 376 -1.73 20.61 -13.94
C GLN A 376 -1.37 21.82 -13.10
N TYR A 377 -0.57 21.58 -12.06
CA TYR A 377 -0.09 22.60 -11.15
C TYR A 377 1.40 22.44 -10.92
N PHE A 378 2.17 23.49 -11.14
CA PHE A 378 3.58 23.54 -10.80
C PHE A 378 3.77 23.85 -9.32
N VAL A 379 4.51 23.03 -8.58
CA VAL A 379 4.82 23.26 -7.17
C VAL A 379 5.97 24.26 -7.07
N GLU A 380 5.63 25.50 -6.66
CA GLU A 380 6.62 26.58 -6.47
C GLU A 380 7.39 26.41 -5.16
N LYS A 381 6.67 26.08 -4.08
CA LYS A 381 7.24 25.95 -2.73
C LYS A 381 6.53 24.83 -1.95
N LEU A 382 7.32 23.97 -1.32
CA LEU A 382 6.88 23.09 -0.26
C LEU A 382 7.34 23.68 1.08
N ASP A 383 6.40 24.11 1.91
CA ASP A 383 6.64 24.57 3.27
C ASP A 383 6.43 23.38 4.21
N TYR A 384 7.54 22.73 4.54
CA TYR A 384 7.51 21.49 5.31
C TYR A 384 7.00 21.71 6.73
N ASP A 385 7.41 22.81 7.37
CA ASP A 385 7.05 23.12 8.77
C ASP A 385 5.57 23.50 8.92
N GLN A 386 5.06 24.29 7.97
CA GLN A 386 3.64 24.68 7.96
C GLN A 386 2.70 23.64 7.31
N ARG A 387 3.23 22.52 6.82
CA ARG A 387 2.45 21.50 6.09
C ARG A 387 1.65 22.07 4.92
N LYS A 388 2.28 22.94 4.12
CA LYS A 388 1.65 23.61 2.97
C LYS A 388 2.49 23.48 1.71
N ALA A 389 1.83 23.19 0.60
CA ALA A 389 2.43 23.29 -0.73
C ALA A 389 1.73 24.41 -1.52
N TYR A 390 2.51 25.33 -2.05
CA TYR A 390 2.03 26.44 -2.87
C TYR A 390 2.23 26.08 -4.35
N VAL A 391 1.13 26.11 -5.09
CA VAL A 391 1.11 25.67 -6.48
C VAL A 391 0.51 26.70 -7.40
N LYS A 392 0.95 26.70 -8.67
CA LYS A 392 0.37 27.51 -9.75
C LYS A 392 -0.07 26.64 -10.91
N ARG A 393 -1.23 26.97 -11.48
CA ARG A 393 -1.71 26.29 -12.69
C ARG A 393 -0.67 26.42 -13.81
N THR A 394 -0.45 25.33 -14.51
CA THR A 394 0.50 25.24 -15.63
C THR A 394 -0.06 24.35 -16.73
N ASP A 395 0.57 24.36 -17.88
CA ASP A 395 0.28 23.45 -19.00
C ASP A 395 1.61 22.97 -19.57
N THR A 396 1.95 21.73 -19.27
CA THR A 396 3.20 21.08 -19.70
C THR A 396 2.90 19.79 -20.44
N ASP A 397 3.82 19.35 -21.30
CA ASP A 397 3.70 18.06 -21.99
C ASP A 397 4.28 16.87 -21.21
N TYR A 398 4.64 17.09 -19.92
CA TYR A 398 5.18 16.08 -19.01
C TYR A 398 4.58 16.19 -17.60
N TYR A 399 4.66 15.11 -16.87
CA TYR A 399 4.48 15.06 -15.41
C TYR A 399 5.79 14.66 -14.72
N THR A 400 5.84 14.80 -13.40
CA THR A 400 7.02 14.42 -12.60
C THR A 400 6.76 13.16 -11.81
N ASP A 401 7.82 12.34 -11.68
CA ASP A 401 7.84 11.10 -10.90
C ASP A 401 9.07 11.13 -9.98
N ALA A 402 8.86 11.05 -8.66
CA ALA A 402 9.92 11.18 -7.68
C ALA A 402 10.84 9.94 -7.68
N ILE A 403 12.09 10.16 -7.29
CA ILE A 403 13.09 9.12 -7.06
C ILE A 403 13.43 9.17 -5.58
N ASP A 404 13.24 8.07 -4.89
CA ASP A 404 13.59 7.90 -3.50
C ASP A 404 14.72 6.90 -3.30
N TYR A 405 15.38 7.02 -2.16
CA TYR A 405 16.45 6.14 -1.71
C TYR A 405 16.16 5.70 -0.28
N THR A 406 16.20 4.39 -0.05
CA THR A 406 15.91 3.79 1.25
C THR A 406 17.16 3.15 1.85
N LYS A 407 17.48 3.57 3.06
CA LYS A 407 18.52 2.95 3.91
C LYS A 407 17.86 2.07 4.96
N ILE A 408 18.45 0.89 5.20
CA ILE A 408 17.99 -0.03 6.24
C ILE A 408 19.15 -0.35 7.20
N LYS A 409 18.84 -0.32 8.49
CA LYS A 409 19.73 -0.75 9.56
C LYS A 409 19.04 -1.82 10.39
N ILE A 410 19.67 -2.97 10.58
CA ILE A 410 19.19 -4.03 11.46
C ILE A 410 19.32 -3.55 12.91
N LEU A 411 18.24 -3.64 13.68
CA LEU A 411 18.19 -3.30 15.10
C LEU A 411 18.23 -4.55 15.96
N ASP A 412 17.37 -5.55 15.63
CA ASP A 412 17.32 -6.81 16.34
C ASP A 412 16.99 -7.97 15.39
N VAL A 413 17.38 -9.18 15.76
CA VAL A 413 17.17 -10.41 14.96
C VAL A 413 16.36 -11.40 15.76
N PHE A 414 15.10 -11.59 15.35
CA PHE A 414 14.16 -12.47 16.04
C PHE A 414 14.33 -13.95 15.65
N GLY A 415 14.78 -14.23 14.43
CA GLY A 415 15.02 -15.57 13.95
C GLY A 415 16.02 -15.64 12.82
N LYS A 416 16.75 -16.75 12.77
CA LYS A 416 17.72 -17.09 11.72
C LYS A 416 17.52 -18.51 11.28
N ALA A 417 17.65 -18.78 9.98
CA ALA A 417 17.66 -20.11 9.40
C ALA A 417 18.70 -20.21 8.29
N GLU A 418 19.21 -21.39 8.07
CA GLU A 418 20.05 -21.73 6.94
C GLU A 418 19.22 -22.50 5.92
N LEU A 419 19.23 -22.05 4.68
CA LEU A 419 18.56 -22.70 3.57
C LEU A 419 19.56 -22.92 2.43
N GLY A 420 19.98 -24.17 2.24
CA GLY A 420 21.04 -24.50 1.29
C GLY A 420 22.34 -23.76 1.63
N HIS A 421 22.78 -22.89 0.73
CA HIS A 421 23.97 -22.06 0.92
C HIS A 421 23.65 -20.60 1.29
N CYS A 422 22.40 -20.27 1.64
CA CYS A 422 22.05 -18.91 2.08
C CYS A 422 21.61 -18.86 3.53
N ARG A 423 21.68 -17.65 4.08
CA ARG A 423 21.11 -17.34 5.40
C ARG A 423 19.88 -16.50 5.23
N VAL A 424 18.82 -16.88 5.90
CA VAL A 424 17.59 -16.09 5.99
C VAL A 424 17.36 -15.68 7.42
N SER A 425 16.89 -14.46 7.60
CA SER A 425 16.63 -13.92 8.93
C SER A 425 15.37 -13.06 8.89
N HIS A 426 14.79 -12.84 10.06
CA HIS A 426 13.77 -11.82 10.25
C HIS A 426 13.98 -11.12 11.58
N GLY A 427 13.54 -9.86 11.67
CA GLY A 427 13.77 -9.05 12.87
C GLY A 427 13.27 -7.62 12.72
N GLU A 428 13.71 -6.79 13.66
CA GLU A 428 13.42 -5.35 13.66
C GLU A 428 14.49 -4.59 12.90
N VAL A 429 14.04 -3.60 12.11
CA VAL A 429 14.89 -2.74 11.30
C VAL A 429 14.47 -1.28 11.41
N HIS A 430 15.45 -0.39 11.30
CA HIS A 430 15.25 1.04 11.09
C HIS A 430 15.32 1.32 9.58
N VAL A 431 14.28 1.93 9.04
CA VAL A 431 14.14 2.28 7.63
C VAL A 431 14.13 3.81 7.51
N ALA A 432 15.05 4.36 6.72
CA ALA A 432 15.12 5.79 6.43
C ALA A 432 14.99 6.00 4.91
N THR A 433 13.92 6.65 4.46
CA THR A 433 13.64 6.93 3.04
C THR A 433 13.79 8.41 2.77
N GLN A 434 14.51 8.77 1.72
CA GLN A 434 14.72 10.14 1.28
C GLN A 434 14.40 10.31 -0.20
N VAL A 435 13.64 11.34 -0.55
CA VAL A 435 13.45 11.74 -1.95
C VAL A 435 14.66 12.53 -2.41
N VAL A 436 15.40 11.97 -3.35
CA VAL A 436 16.70 12.48 -3.82
C VAL A 436 16.63 13.14 -5.20
N GLY A 437 15.53 12.95 -5.92
CA GLY A 437 15.36 13.52 -7.25
C GLY A 437 13.99 13.24 -7.85
N PHE A 438 13.83 13.63 -9.12
CA PHE A 438 12.62 13.34 -9.89
C PHE A 438 12.94 13.19 -11.38
N LYS A 439 12.09 12.42 -12.07
CA LYS A 439 12.06 12.27 -13.54
C LYS A 439 10.96 13.14 -14.14
N LYS A 440 11.16 13.65 -15.34
CA LYS A 440 10.13 14.27 -16.17
C LYS A 440 9.66 13.25 -17.19
N ILE A 441 8.43 12.80 -17.09
CA ILE A 441 7.88 11.76 -17.96
C ILE A 441 6.87 12.42 -18.90
N LYS A 442 7.12 12.30 -20.19
CA LYS A 442 6.26 12.87 -21.23
C LYS A 442 4.91 12.15 -21.28
N PHE A 443 3.82 12.93 -21.37
CA PHE A 443 2.51 12.35 -21.56
C PHE A 443 2.44 11.53 -22.86
N HIS A 444 1.61 10.51 -22.89
CA HIS A 444 1.36 9.59 -24.01
C HIS A 444 2.54 8.70 -24.41
N THR A 445 3.74 9.22 -24.59
CA THR A 445 4.91 8.41 -24.98
C THR A 445 5.58 7.73 -23.81
N MET A 446 5.38 8.23 -22.57
CA MET A 446 6.00 7.73 -21.34
C MET A 446 7.54 7.81 -21.37
N GLU A 447 8.09 8.65 -22.23
CA GLU A 447 9.53 8.88 -22.34
C GLU A 447 10.02 9.78 -21.20
N ASN A 448 11.16 9.44 -20.65
CA ASN A 448 11.87 10.32 -19.73
C ASN A 448 12.59 11.42 -20.50
N VAL A 449 12.09 12.66 -20.39
CA VAL A 449 12.63 13.84 -21.09
C VAL A 449 13.52 14.72 -20.21
N GLY A 450 13.78 14.31 -18.97
CA GLY A 450 14.67 15.02 -18.07
C GLY A 450 14.57 14.53 -16.63
N ALA A 451 15.45 15.04 -15.79
CA ALA A 451 15.48 14.75 -14.36
C ALA A 451 15.88 16.01 -13.58
N GLY A 452 15.71 16.00 -12.27
CA GLY A 452 16.20 17.03 -11.38
C GLY A 452 16.56 16.45 -10.03
N ASP A 453 17.53 17.06 -9.36
CA ASP A 453 17.98 16.66 -8.04
C ASP A 453 17.12 17.32 -6.96
N LEU A 454 16.94 16.63 -5.85
CA LEU A 454 16.24 17.08 -4.67
C LEU A 454 17.03 16.72 -3.42
N SER A 455 16.90 17.55 -2.39
CA SER A 455 17.40 17.26 -1.04
C SER A 455 16.26 17.54 -0.07
N LEU A 456 15.44 16.53 0.18
CA LEU A 456 14.30 16.62 1.07
C LEU A 456 14.60 15.92 2.41
N PRO A 457 13.86 16.26 3.49
CA PRO A 457 13.98 15.56 4.76
C PRO A 457 13.80 14.04 4.60
N GLN A 458 14.48 13.28 5.43
CA GLN A 458 14.30 11.84 5.53
C GLN A 458 12.99 11.52 6.26
N ASN A 459 12.33 10.46 5.82
CA ASN A 459 11.22 9.84 6.53
C ASN A 459 11.72 8.56 7.17
N GLU A 460 11.68 8.49 8.50
CA GLU A 460 12.24 7.39 9.27
C GLU A 460 11.14 6.58 9.96
N MET A 461 11.31 5.25 9.98
CA MET A 461 10.42 4.36 10.71
C MET A 461 11.16 3.14 11.25
N HIS A 462 10.72 2.63 12.40
CA HIS A 462 11.04 1.30 12.90
C HIS A 462 9.99 0.34 12.40
N THR A 463 10.42 -0.81 11.85
CA THR A 463 9.50 -1.82 11.32
C THR A 463 10.12 -3.20 11.38
N THR A 464 9.40 -4.21 10.93
CA THR A 464 9.92 -5.58 10.80
C THR A 464 10.30 -5.89 9.36
N ALA A 465 11.36 -6.70 9.18
CA ALA A 465 11.82 -7.15 7.87
C ALA A 465 12.17 -8.64 7.89
N TRP A 466 12.04 -9.25 6.74
CA TRP A 466 12.71 -10.48 6.34
C TRP A 466 13.87 -10.13 5.43
N TRP A 467 15.00 -10.83 5.56
CA TRP A 467 16.11 -10.64 4.62
C TRP A 467 16.82 -11.93 4.29
N LEU A 468 17.27 -11.98 3.03
CA LEU A 468 18.10 -13.02 2.45
C LEU A 468 19.52 -12.52 2.34
N THR A 469 20.46 -13.18 3.00
CA THR A 469 21.89 -12.94 2.85
C THR A 469 22.46 -13.90 1.83
N VAL A 470 23.05 -13.38 0.75
CA VAL A 470 23.76 -14.16 -0.26
C VAL A 470 25.25 -14.14 0.09
N PRO A 471 25.84 -15.28 0.48
CA PRO A 471 27.25 -15.33 0.86
C PRO A 471 28.20 -14.89 -0.27
N SER A 472 29.30 -14.22 0.10
CA SER A 472 30.29 -13.71 -0.85
C SER A 472 30.95 -14.81 -1.67
N ASP A 473 31.22 -15.98 -1.07
CA ASP A 473 31.79 -17.13 -1.76
C ASP A 473 30.85 -17.71 -2.84
N VAL A 474 29.54 -17.70 -2.60
CA VAL A 474 28.54 -18.07 -3.61
C VAL A 474 28.59 -17.13 -4.80
N LEU A 475 28.68 -15.81 -4.56
CA LEU A 475 28.76 -14.80 -5.62
C LEU A 475 30.10 -14.91 -6.39
N GLN A 476 31.21 -15.09 -5.67
CA GLN A 476 32.55 -15.20 -6.27
C GLN A 476 32.70 -16.46 -7.13
N ALA A 477 32.02 -17.55 -6.76
CA ALA A 477 32.02 -18.79 -7.54
C ALA A 477 31.25 -18.69 -8.86
N LEU A 478 30.53 -17.60 -9.13
CA LEU A 478 29.81 -17.40 -10.38
C LEU A 478 30.73 -16.78 -11.46
N PRO A 479 30.66 -17.25 -12.73
CA PRO A 479 31.53 -16.83 -13.82
C PRO A 479 31.15 -15.46 -14.41
N TYR A 480 30.94 -14.45 -13.53
CA TYR A 480 30.50 -13.13 -13.89
C TYR A 480 31.41 -12.05 -13.29
N THR A 481 31.44 -10.87 -13.91
CA THR A 481 32.15 -9.72 -13.33
C THR A 481 31.47 -9.23 -12.06
N PRO A 482 32.18 -8.51 -11.16
CA PRO A 482 31.56 -7.93 -9.95
C PRO A 482 30.30 -7.12 -10.25
N GLU A 483 30.35 -6.26 -11.28
CA GLU A 483 29.19 -5.47 -11.72
C GLU A 483 28.01 -6.35 -12.16
N GLN A 484 28.28 -7.44 -12.90
CA GLN A 484 27.22 -8.36 -13.34
C GLN A 484 26.62 -9.13 -12.16
N ARG A 485 27.41 -9.49 -11.15
CA ARG A 485 26.91 -10.13 -9.92
C ARG A 485 25.97 -9.21 -9.16
N VAL A 486 26.33 -7.95 -9.03
CA VAL A 486 25.46 -6.91 -8.45
C VAL A 486 24.18 -6.74 -9.25
N ASN A 487 24.25 -6.77 -10.60
CA ASN A 487 23.07 -6.76 -11.46
C ASN A 487 22.11 -7.92 -11.15
N GLY A 488 22.67 -9.11 -10.93
CA GLY A 488 21.89 -10.27 -10.52
C GLY A 488 21.19 -10.11 -9.18
N VAL A 489 21.87 -9.48 -8.20
CA VAL A 489 21.28 -9.18 -6.89
C VAL A 489 20.13 -8.18 -7.01
N PHE A 490 20.27 -7.11 -7.77
CA PHE A 490 19.17 -6.18 -8.06
C PHE A 490 18.00 -6.87 -8.75
N GLY A 491 18.29 -7.73 -9.73
CA GLY A 491 17.26 -8.51 -10.39
C GLY A 491 16.54 -9.49 -9.47
N LEU A 492 17.27 -10.11 -8.55
CA LEU A 492 16.72 -11.02 -7.54
C LEU A 492 15.84 -10.24 -6.53
N ALA A 493 16.29 -9.10 -6.05
CA ALA A 493 15.53 -8.24 -5.15
C ALA A 493 14.20 -7.80 -5.79
N TYR A 494 14.25 -7.34 -7.04
CA TYR A 494 13.05 -6.99 -7.82
C TYR A 494 12.07 -8.16 -7.91
N LEU A 495 12.56 -9.35 -8.29
CA LEU A 495 11.74 -10.54 -8.41
C LEU A 495 11.09 -10.93 -7.08
N LEU A 496 11.88 -11.05 -6.02
CA LEU A 496 11.39 -11.46 -4.69
C LEU A 496 10.36 -10.48 -4.15
N HIS A 497 10.56 -9.17 -4.31
CA HIS A 497 9.59 -8.15 -3.92
C HIS A 497 8.23 -8.34 -4.61
N HIS A 498 8.24 -8.59 -5.94
CA HIS A 498 7.00 -8.73 -6.70
C HIS A 498 6.31 -10.08 -6.56
N VAL A 499 7.05 -11.11 -6.12
CA VAL A 499 6.51 -12.47 -5.94
C VAL A 499 6.08 -12.73 -4.50
N SER A 500 6.72 -12.10 -3.52
CA SER A 500 6.39 -12.28 -2.10
C SER A 500 4.92 -12.02 -1.74
N PRO A 501 4.20 -11.06 -2.35
CA PRO A 501 2.78 -10.87 -2.07
C PRO A 501 1.91 -12.09 -2.36
N LEU A 502 2.28 -12.96 -3.32
CA LEU A 502 1.57 -14.22 -3.57
C LEU A 502 1.58 -15.18 -2.38
N PHE A 503 2.61 -15.11 -1.55
CA PHE A 503 2.80 -15.99 -0.39
C PHE A 503 2.27 -15.36 0.89
N MET A 504 2.43 -14.05 1.04
CA MET A 504 1.94 -13.29 2.19
C MET A 504 0.47 -12.89 2.06
N MET A 505 -0.09 -13.03 0.85
CA MET A 505 -1.46 -12.63 0.54
C MET A 505 -1.73 -11.16 0.93
N CYS A 506 -0.80 -10.26 0.59
CA CYS A 506 -0.85 -8.82 0.86
C CYS A 506 -0.78 -8.02 -0.45
N ASP A 507 -0.98 -6.70 -0.37
CA ASP A 507 -0.70 -5.80 -1.49
C ASP A 507 0.83 -5.63 -1.64
N VAL A 508 1.32 -5.49 -2.87
CA VAL A 508 2.74 -5.21 -3.13
C VAL A 508 3.20 -3.89 -2.47
N HIS A 509 2.30 -2.96 -2.26
CA HIS A 509 2.58 -1.69 -1.58
C HIS A 509 2.63 -1.82 -0.05
N ASP A 510 2.18 -2.94 0.51
CA ASP A 510 2.30 -3.21 1.95
C ASP A 510 3.74 -3.58 2.33
N VAL A 511 4.58 -3.90 1.35
CA VAL A 511 5.99 -4.26 1.53
C VAL A 511 6.92 -3.36 0.74
N GLY A 512 8.08 -3.06 1.31
CA GLY A 512 9.18 -2.40 0.63
C GLY A 512 10.35 -3.35 0.40
N VAL A 513 11.26 -2.95 -0.49
CA VAL A 513 12.49 -3.69 -0.78
C VAL A 513 13.70 -2.77 -0.69
N SER A 514 14.79 -3.28 -0.15
CA SER A 514 16.10 -2.62 -0.18
C SER A 514 17.21 -3.65 -0.22
N ILE A 515 18.38 -3.24 -0.68
CA ILE A 515 19.58 -4.06 -0.70
C ILE A 515 20.61 -3.39 0.19
N GLY A 516 21.17 -4.13 1.12
CA GLY A 516 22.30 -3.70 1.95
C GLY A 516 23.48 -4.63 1.81
N ASP A 517 24.65 -4.18 2.20
CA ASP A 517 25.83 -5.01 2.33
C ASP A 517 26.01 -5.45 3.79
N ASN A 518 26.09 -6.76 4.03
CA ASN A 518 26.24 -7.32 5.37
C ASN A 518 27.63 -7.01 5.97
N ALA A 519 28.64 -6.84 5.13
CA ALA A 519 30.00 -6.57 5.58
C ALA A 519 30.17 -5.12 6.08
N THR A 520 29.59 -4.16 5.36
CA THR A 520 29.71 -2.72 5.70
C THR A 520 28.52 -2.17 6.47
N GLY A 521 27.36 -2.85 6.42
CA GLY A 521 26.10 -2.38 6.96
C GLY A 521 25.47 -1.23 6.17
N GLU A 522 26.00 -0.92 4.99
CA GLU A 522 25.51 0.15 4.13
C GLU A 522 24.45 -0.34 3.14
N SER A 523 23.47 0.49 2.83
CA SER A 523 22.45 0.18 1.82
C SER A 523 22.91 0.64 0.44
N LEU A 524 22.62 -0.18 -0.58
CA LEU A 524 22.92 0.16 -1.97
C LEU A 524 21.82 1.07 -2.56
N PRO A 525 22.19 2.16 -3.23
CA PRO A 525 21.23 3.03 -3.90
C PRO A 525 20.60 2.32 -5.12
N PRO A 526 19.33 2.64 -5.47
CA PRO A 526 18.77 2.23 -6.74
C PRO A 526 19.64 2.69 -7.90
N ARG A 527 19.82 1.87 -8.94
CA ARG A 527 20.73 2.18 -10.06
C ARG A 527 20.40 3.48 -10.79
N ASP A 528 19.14 3.80 -10.92
CA ASP A 528 18.68 5.03 -11.54
C ASP A 528 18.92 6.28 -10.67
N ALA A 529 18.98 6.15 -9.36
CA ALA A 529 19.42 7.20 -8.45
C ALA A 529 20.95 7.38 -8.48
N ALA A 530 21.72 6.29 -8.42
CA ALA A 530 23.18 6.31 -8.43
C ALA A 530 23.80 6.96 -9.67
N SER A 531 23.15 6.87 -10.83
CA SER A 531 23.64 7.45 -12.09
C SER A 531 23.37 8.94 -12.28
N ARG A 532 22.57 9.58 -11.38
CA ARG A 532 21.99 10.91 -11.61
C ARG A 532 22.20 11.93 -10.52
N VAL A 533 22.61 11.50 -9.31
CA VAL A 533 22.87 12.43 -8.22
C VAL A 533 24.29 13.01 -8.39
N SER A 534 24.38 14.33 -8.48
CA SER A 534 25.60 15.08 -8.78
C SER A 534 26.70 14.98 -7.71
N HIS A 535 26.37 14.51 -6.51
CA HIS A 535 27.32 14.27 -5.42
C HIS A 535 27.63 12.78 -5.30
N ARG A 536 28.50 12.27 -6.20
CA ARG A 536 28.96 10.87 -6.20
C ARG A 536 29.70 10.45 -4.92
N GLU A 537 30.15 11.40 -4.12
CA GLU A 537 30.94 11.13 -2.88
C GLU A 537 30.07 10.57 -1.74
N ASP A 538 28.75 10.76 -1.78
CA ASP A 538 27.82 10.30 -0.72
C ASP A 538 27.19 8.92 -0.99
N PHE A 539 27.48 8.30 -2.13
CA PHE A 539 26.96 6.97 -2.46
C PHE A 539 28.05 5.91 -2.33
N PRO A 540 27.78 4.81 -1.61
CA PRO A 540 28.76 3.73 -1.48
C PRO A 540 29.11 3.16 -2.87
N THR A 541 30.39 3.10 -3.15
CA THR A 541 30.91 2.32 -4.28
C THR A 541 30.70 0.85 -4.00
N VAL A 542 30.29 0.07 -5.02
CA VAL A 542 30.10 -1.37 -4.88
C VAL A 542 31.42 -2.00 -4.41
N PRO A 543 31.47 -2.68 -3.25
CA PRO A 543 32.68 -3.32 -2.76
C PRO A 543 33.12 -4.45 -3.70
N GLU A 544 34.43 -4.51 -4.03
CA GLU A 544 34.91 -5.43 -5.08
C GLU A 544 35.17 -6.86 -4.59
N GLU A 545 35.56 -7.11 -3.34
CA GLU A 545 36.03 -8.43 -2.91
C GLU A 545 35.20 -9.14 -1.84
N ASP A 546 34.53 -8.43 -0.93
CA ASP A 546 33.81 -9.05 0.20
C ASP A 546 32.29 -8.73 0.22
N PHE A 547 31.73 -8.40 -0.95
CA PHE A 547 30.31 -8.05 -1.06
C PHE A 547 29.40 -9.21 -0.67
N GLU A 548 28.70 -9.07 0.44
CA GLU A 548 27.73 -10.03 0.99
C GLU A 548 26.33 -9.37 1.08
N PRO A 549 25.55 -9.35 -0.02
CA PRO A 549 24.30 -8.61 -0.04
C PRO A 549 23.24 -9.23 0.85
N ASN A 550 22.55 -8.35 1.59
CA ASN A 550 21.27 -8.60 2.21
C ASN A 550 20.15 -8.04 1.32
N ILE A 551 19.23 -8.87 0.89
CA ILE A 551 18.00 -8.45 0.20
C ILE A 551 16.90 -8.39 1.26
N PHE A 552 16.49 -7.17 1.64
CA PHE A 552 15.44 -6.93 2.61
C PHE A 552 14.07 -6.84 1.95
N ILE A 553 13.08 -7.51 2.51
CA ILE A 553 11.65 -7.27 2.29
C ILE A 553 11.07 -6.85 3.63
N TYR A 554 10.62 -5.61 3.74
CA TYR A 554 10.18 -5.02 5.01
C TYR A 554 8.74 -4.55 4.95
N ASP A 555 8.07 -4.55 6.10
CA ASP A 555 6.72 -4.03 6.23
C ASP A 555 6.73 -2.50 6.06
N ASN A 556 5.93 -1.97 5.12
CA ASN A 556 5.83 -0.52 4.88
C ASN A 556 5.01 0.22 5.97
N PHE A 557 4.96 -0.37 7.15
CA PHE A 557 4.21 0.13 8.28
C PHE A 557 5.08 0.13 9.53
N PRO A 558 5.19 1.25 10.24
CA PRO A 558 5.93 1.30 11.49
C PRO A 558 5.43 0.26 12.51
N GLY A 559 6.39 -0.35 13.20
CA GLY A 559 6.14 -1.46 14.12
C GLY A 559 5.84 -2.81 13.45
N GLY A 560 5.68 -2.86 12.12
CA GLY A 560 5.34 -4.05 11.36
C GLY A 560 3.91 -4.56 11.59
N ILE A 561 3.38 -5.30 10.65
CA ILE A 561 2.03 -5.90 10.70
C ILE A 561 2.06 -7.44 10.67
N GLY A 562 3.26 -8.02 10.78
CA GLY A 562 3.44 -9.47 10.85
C GLY A 562 3.66 -10.15 9.51
N LEU A 563 4.07 -9.42 8.47
CA LEU A 563 4.40 -10.01 7.16
C LEU A 563 5.76 -10.72 7.19
N SER A 564 6.75 -10.15 7.85
CA SER A 564 8.11 -10.72 7.89
C SER A 564 8.19 -12.09 8.57
N PRO A 565 7.51 -12.40 9.69
CA PRO A 565 7.46 -13.75 10.23
C PRO A 565 6.77 -14.75 9.31
N ALA A 566 5.70 -14.33 8.62
CA ALA A 566 5.01 -15.19 7.65
C ALA A 566 5.92 -15.54 6.47
N LEU A 567 6.69 -14.58 5.97
CA LEU A 567 7.63 -14.79 4.88
C LEU A 567 8.80 -15.70 5.30
N PHE A 568 9.27 -15.57 6.54
CA PHE A 568 10.32 -16.42 7.11
C PHE A 568 9.93 -17.90 7.15
N LEU A 569 8.66 -18.22 7.33
CA LEU A 569 8.16 -19.62 7.29
C LEU A 569 7.98 -20.16 5.85
N LEU A 570 8.05 -19.31 4.85
CA LEU A 570 7.75 -19.64 3.46
C LEU A 570 8.95 -19.42 2.52
N GLU A 571 10.15 -19.13 3.07
CA GLU A 571 11.34 -18.74 2.33
C GLU A 571 11.70 -19.69 1.19
N LYS A 572 11.72 -21.00 1.44
CA LYS A 572 12.05 -22.00 0.42
C LYS A 572 11.08 -21.94 -0.77
N ARG A 573 9.79 -21.87 -0.49
CA ARG A 573 8.76 -21.79 -1.53
C ARG A 573 8.86 -20.48 -2.33
N LEU A 574 9.24 -19.38 -1.68
CA LEU A 574 9.47 -18.10 -2.33
C LEU A 574 10.62 -18.19 -3.33
N LEU A 575 11.77 -18.74 -2.92
CA LEU A 575 12.96 -18.88 -3.78
C LEU A 575 12.70 -19.84 -4.95
N GLU A 576 12.06 -21.01 -4.70
CA GLU A 576 11.68 -21.96 -5.75
C GLU A 576 10.73 -21.34 -6.78
N HIS A 577 9.76 -20.54 -6.34
CA HIS A 577 8.83 -19.85 -7.24
C HIS A 577 9.55 -18.77 -8.04
N GLY A 578 10.46 -18.02 -7.40
CA GLY A 578 11.31 -17.04 -8.07
C GLY A 578 12.14 -17.69 -9.19
N LEU A 579 12.78 -18.81 -8.92
CA LEU A 579 13.54 -19.55 -9.92
C LEU A 579 12.66 -19.98 -11.10
N LYS A 580 11.49 -20.56 -10.82
CA LYS A 580 10.53 -20.94 -11.86
C LYS A 580 10.07 -19.76 -12.72
N THR A 581 9.83 -18.61 -12.09
CA THR A 581 9.42 -17.37 -12.81
C THR A 581 10.50 -16.93 -13.79
N ILE A 582 11.78 -16.97 -13.40
CA ILE A 582 12.91 -16.67 -14.27
C ILE A 582 13.01 -17.65 -15.44
N GLU A 583 12.88 -18.96 -15.15
CA GLU A 583 13.07 -20.02 -16.17
C GLU A 583 11.97 -20.02 -17.22
N VAL A 584 10.74 -19.78 -16.84
CA VAL A 584 9.58 -19.73 -17.77
C VAL A 584 9.54 -18.43 -18.59
N CYS A 585 10.16 -17.34 -18.12
CA CYS A 585 10.13 -16.08 -18.84
C CYS A 585 10.91 -16.16 -20.18
N PRO A 586 10.32 -15.80 -21.34
CA PRO A 586 10.96 -15.95 -22.65
C PRO A 586 12.05 -14.90 -22.95
N CYS A 587 12.17 -13.85 -22.14
CA CYS A 587 13.17 -12.79 -22.38
C CYS A 587 14.60 -13.32 -22.23
N LYS A 588 15.55 -12.65 -22.91
CA LYS A 588 16.96 -13.06 -22.95
C LYS A 588 17.75 -12.55 -21.73
N ASP A 589 17.73 -11.25 -21.47
CA ASP A 589 18.64 -10.60 -20.51
C ASP A 589 17.96 -10.13 -19.22
N GLY A 590 16.64 -10.15 -19.17
CA GLY A 590 15.78 -9.64 -18.11
C GLY A 590 14.70 -8.72 -18.66
N CYS A 591 13.55 -8.69 -18.01
CA CYS A 591 12.43 -7.83 -18.38
C CYS A 591 11.58 -7.52 -17.15
N PRO A 592 10.68 -6.53 -17.23
CA PRO A 592 9.79 -6.20 -16.12
C PRO A 592 8.95 -7.36 -15.58
N SER A 593 8.78 -8.44 -16.36
CA SER A 593 7.99 -9.62 -15.96
C SER A 593 8.79 -10.68 -15.20
N CYS A 594 10.10 -10.48 -14.98
CA CYS A 594 10.93 -11.38 -14.18
C CYS A 594 11.87 -10.62 -13.23
N VAL A 595 13.03 -10.19 -13.68
CA VAL A 595 14.08 -9.57 -12.85
C VAL A 595 14.16 -8.05 -12.98
N GLY A 596 13.13 -7.42 -13.52
CA GLY A 596 13.10 -5.97 -13.76
C GLY A 596 13.67 -5.59 -15.13
N PRO A 597 13.41 -4.33 -15.55
CA PRO A 597 13.94 -3.81 -16.79
C PRO A 597 15.47 -3.67 -16.72
N THR A 598 16.17 -3.94 -17.82
CA THR A 598 17.63 -3.90 -17.87
C THR A 598 18.25 -2.54 -17.51
N LYS A 599 17.48 -1.46 -17.56
CA LYS A 599 17.91 -0.13 -17.09
C LYS A 599 18.02 -0.05 -15.57
N GLU A 600 17.24 -0.84 -14.85
CA GLU A 600 17.18 -0.87 -13.39
C GLU A 600 18.02 -2.01 -12.82
N SER A 601 17.90 -3.22 -13.39
CA SER A 601 18.61 -4.40 -12.91
C SER A 601 19.97 -4.64 -13.59
N GLY A 602 20.24 -4.00 -14.71
CA GLY A 602 21.50 -4.13 -15.45
C GLY A 602 21.53 -5.30 -16.46
N LYS A 603 22.65 -5.39 -17.20
CA LYS A 603 22.86 -6.47 -18.18
C LYS A 603 23.09 -7.81 -17.47
N LEU A 604 22.64 -8.90 -18.09
CA LEU A 604 22.76 -10.28 -17.60
C LEU A 604 22.07 -10.54 -16.25
N ALA A 605 21.30 -9.60 -15.73
CA ALA A 605 20.63 -9.73 -14.43
C ALA A 605 19.81 -11.03 -14.34
N LYS A 606 19.16 -11.44 -15.43
CA LYS A 606 18.34 -12.67 -15.46
C LYS A 606 19.19 -13.92 -15.27
N GLN A 607 20.29 -14.04 -16.02
CA GLN A 607 21.18 -15.18 -15.96
C GLN A 607 21.82 -15.29 -14.58
N VAL A 608 22.32 -14.16 -14.08
CA VAL A 608 22.98 -14.11 -12.78
C VAL A 608 22.01 -14.39 -11.64
N ALA A 609 20.82 -13.79 -11.62
CA ALA A 609 19.79 -14.06 -10.60
C ALA A 609 19.36 -15.54 -10.60
N ARG A 610 19.19 -16.15 -11.79
CA ARG A 610 18.91 -17.57 -11.93
C ARG A 610 20.02 -18.42 -11.32
N ASP A 611 21.28 -18.12 -11.65
CA ASP A 611 22.43 -18.91 -11.21
C ASP A 611 22.70 -18.72 -9.70
N ILE A 612 22.42 -17.52 -9.14
CA ILE A 612 22.36 -17.31 -7.68
C ILE A 612 21.32 -18.26 -7.08
N LEU A 613 20.06 -18.20 -7.52
CA LEU A 613 18.98 -19.05 -6.97
C LEU A 613 19.31 -20.55 -7.06
N LYS A 614 19.91 -21.02 -8.16
CA LYS A 614 20.34 -22.43 -8.32
C LYS A 614 21.46 -22.84 -7.37
N LYS A 615 22.26 -21.90 -6.91
CA LYS A 615 23.29 -22.14 -5.91
C LYS A 615 22.74 -22.14 -4.49
N LEU A 616 21.72 -21.31 -4.24
CA LEU A 616 21.11 -21.16 -2.93
C LEU A 616 20.17 -22.33 -2.58
N LEU A 617 19.44 -22.87 -3.58
CA LEU A 617 18.51 -23.99 -3.47
C LEU A 617 19.21 -25.35 -3.61
#